data_d018c32222d2e9814d782324a1ba6f63
#
_entry.id   d018c32222d2e9814d782324a1ba6f63
#
_cell.length_a   1.000
_cell.length_b   1.000
_cell.length_c   1.000
_cell.angle_alpha   90.00
_cell.angle_beta   90.00
_cell.angle_gamma   90.00
#
_symmetry.space_group_name_H-M   'P 1'
#
loop_
_entity.id
_entity.type
_entity.pdbx_description
1 polymer ?
#
loop_
_entity_poly.entity_id
_entity_poly.type
_entity_poly.pdbx_seq_one_letter_code
_entity_poly.pdbx_strand_id
1 'polypeptide(L)'
;IASIDIVGIPYASISDSTIKVTDDEVASYIKENAAAFQVEEASKTINFVGFSAAPTSADSTSVLNTITALKADYQAAADAAAFLNKAGSDLPFYNSYISGKSLQVPNKEAILAAGVGNTYGPYVDGKNYTIAKVIGVKQWPDSASVRHILIATAGQNGQIIRDDSAAKKLIDSIKTAIAGGVSFDEMVLKYSDDAGSKEKGGKYEMFPQAQMVGPFNDFSFDNTVGSKGVVKTDFGYHYIEVLKQTPRSPAYKIAYLSKAILPSSETIGVASAAAAAFASASKDIKSFNQEAVK
;
A
#
# COMPACT_ATOMS: atom_id res chain seq x y z
N ILE A 1 37.13 65.45 -20.43
CA ILE A 1 35.90 65.19 -19.68
C ILE A 1 34.75 65.42 -20.67
N ALA A 2 33.97 64.43 -20.99
CA ALA A 2 32.77 64.54 -21.82
C ALA A 2 31.55 64.62 -20.90
N SER A 3 30.62 65.53 -21.16
CA SER A 3 29.30 65.56 -20.52
C SER A 3 28.31 64.87 -21.44
N ILE A 4 27.52 63.94 -20.89
CA ILE A 4 26.51 63.17 -21.62
C ILE A 4 25.16 63.40 -20.95
N ASP A 5 24.19 63.83 -21.70
CA ASP A 5 22.79 63.89 -21.27
C ASP A 5 22.06 62.64 -21.76
N ILE A 6 21.39 61.94 -20.85
CA ILE A 6 20.64 60.74 -21.13
C ILE A 6 19.16 60.98 -20.82
N VAL A 7 18.31 60.72 -21.80
CA VAL A 7 16.88 60.69 -21.63
C VAL A 7 16.41 59.22 -21.70
N GLY A 8 15.85 58.72 -20.62
CA GLY A 8 15.30 57.36 -20.55
C GLY A 8 13.77 57.39 -20.36
N ILE A 9 13.04 56.67 -21.19
CA ILE A 9 11.60 56.42 -21.00
C ILE A 9 11.45 54.96 -20.57
N PRO A 10 11.05 54.69 -19.31
CA PRO A 10 10.87 53.32 -18.85
C PRO A 10 9.65 52.67 -19.56
N TYR A 11 9.79 51.43 -20.04
CA TYR A 11 8.69 50.69 -20.65
C TYR A 11 7.48 50.56 -19.72
N ALA A 12 7.67 50.56 -18.43
CA ALA A 12 6.59 50.56 -17.44
C ALA A 12 5.67 51.78 -17.45
N SER A 13 6.05 52.85 -18.17
CA SER A 13 5.19 54.03 -18.36
C SER A 13 4.10 53.83 -19.43
N ILE A 14 4.16 52.77 -20.20
CA ILE A 14 3.19 52.40 -21.23
C ILE A 14 2.34 51.23 -20.64
N SER A 15 1.02 51.44 -20.57
CA SER A 15 0.12 50.39 -20.08
C SER A 15 -0.04 49.28 -21.13
N ASP A 16 0.17 48.02 -20.72
CA ASP A 16 -0.05 46.83 -21.57
C ASP A 16 -1.46 46.80 -22.18
N SER A 17 -2.44 47.37 -21.49
CA SER A 17 -3.83 47.45 -21.97
C SER A 17 -4.02 48.33 -23.22
N THR A 18 -3.04 49.17 -23.52
CA THR A 18 -3.09 50.05 -24.72
C THR A 18 -2.42 49.44 -25.95
N ILE A 19 -1.70 48.32 -25.75
CA ILE A 19 -0.96 47.63 -26.81
C ILE A 19 -1.84 46.53 -27.39
N LYS A 20 -2.03 46.54 -28.67
CA LYS A 20 -2.70 45.46 -29.40
C LYS A 20 -1.68 44.75 -30.26
N VAL A 21 -1.42 43.51 -29.93
CA VAL A 21 -0.56 42.61 -30.72
C VAL A 21 -1.44 41.87 -31.71
N THR A 22 -1.07 41.92 -32.98
CA THR A 22 -1.77 41.21 -34.06
C THR A 22 -1.20 39.82 -34.29
N ASP A 23 -1.98 38.92 -34.89
CA ASP A 23 -1.53 37.55 -35.20
C ASP A 23 -0.32 37.58 -36.17
N ASP A 24 -0.22 38.57 -37.08
CA ASP A 24 0.91 38.72 -37.96
C ASP A 24 2.20 39.13 -37.22
N GLU A 25 2.10 39.98 -36.20
CA GLU A 25 3.23 40.35 -35.36
C GLU A 25 3.72 39.15 -34.53
N VAL A 26 2.79 38.36 -34.00
CA VAL A 26 3.11 37.10 -33.29
C VAL A 26 3.81 36.12 -34.24
N ALA A 27 3.27 35.94 -35.47
CA ALA A 27 3.87 35.04 -36.45
C ALA A 27 5.27 35.49 -36.89
N SER A 28 5.49 36.79 -37.04
CA SER A 28 6.80 37.35 -37.36
C SER A 28 7.79 37.14 -36.24
N TYR A 29 7.39 37.41 -34.99
CA TYR A 29 8.21 37.18 -33.82
C TYR A 29 8.63 35.72 -33.67
N ILE A 30 7.70 34.77 -33.82
CA ILE A 30 7.99 33.35 -33.81
C ILE A 30 8.98 32.95 -34.89
N LYS A 31 8.84 33.51 -36.09
CA LYS A 31 9.76 33.23 -37.19
C LYS A 31 11.16 33.76 -36.94
N GLU A 32 11.29 34.98 -36.41
CA GLU A 32 12.58 35.60 -36.08
C GLU A 32 13.27 34.89 -34.90
N ASN A 33 12.49 34.32 -33.98
CA ASN A 33 13.00 33.61 -32.79
C ASN A 33 12.77 32.06 -32.87
N ALA A 34 12.76 31.51 -34.09
CA ALA A 34 12.41 30.10 -34.34
C ALA A 34 13.11 29.09 -33.45
N ALA A 35 14.37 29.32 -33.13
CA ALA A 35 15.15 28.42 -32.24
C ALA A 35 14.59 28.35 -30.82
N ALA A 36 13.97 29.43 -30.31
CA ALA A 36 13.35 29.44 -28.96
C ALA A 36 12.01 28.72 -28.92
N PHE A 37 11.33 28.57 -30.09
CA PHE A 37 10.02 27.94 -30.23
C PHE A 37 10.10 26.56 -30.90
N GLN A 38 11.30 26.07 -31.17
CA GLN A 38 11.49 24.76 -31.78
C GLN A 38 11.28 23.67 -30.72
N VAL A 39 10.36 22.75 -31.02
CA VAL A 39 10.07 21.56 -30.19
C VAL A 39 10.80 20.37 -30.83
N GLU A 40 11.67 19.69 -30.08
CA GLU A 40 12.48 18.57 -30.59
C GLU A 40 11.62 17.35 -30.91
N GLU A 41 10.49 17.18 -30.19
CA GLU A 41 9.58 16.07 -30.41
C GLU A 41 8.22 16.55 -30.96
N ALA A 42 7.63 15.72 -31.83
CA ALA A 42 6.30 15.97 -32.33
C ALA A 42 5.28 15.90 -31.20
N SER A 43 4.60 17.01 -30.91
CA SER A 43 3.56 17.09 -29.90
C SER A 43 2.18 17.34 -30.51
N LYS A 44 1.12 16.91 -29.82
CA LYS A 44 -0.27 17.21 -30.17
C LYS A 44 -0.98 17.71 -28.91
N THR A 45 -1.72 18.78 -29.05
CA THR A 45 -2.68 19.22 -28.02
C THR A 45 -3.98 18.46 -28.22
N ILE A 46 -4.49 17.86 -27.16
CA ILE A 46 -5.77 17.15 -27.16
C ILE A 46 -6.72 17.80 -26.16
N ASN A 47 -7.98 17.93 -26.53
CA ASN A 47 -9.06 18.25 -25.61
C ASN A 47 -9.81 16.96 -25.26
N PHE A 48 -10.20 16.81 -23.99
CA PHE A 48 -10.98 15.66 -23.55
C PHE A 48 -12.07 16.08 -22.56
N VAL A 49 -13.14 15.30 -22.51
CA VAL A 49 -14.20 15.39 -21.50
C VAL A 49 -14.29 14.06 -20.77
N GLY A 50 -14.31 14.10 -19.43
CA GLY A 50 -14.42 12.94 -18.59
C GLY A 50 -15.85 12.77 -18.06
N PHE A 51 -16.41 11.56 -18.19
CA PHE A 51 -17.70 11.18 -17.61
C PHE A 51 -17.45 10.34 -16.37
N SER A 52 -17.81 10.86 -15.20
CA SER A 52 -17.57 10.17 -13.94
C SER A 52 -18.55 9.00 -13.77
N ALA A 53 -18.02 7.80 -13.54
CA ALA A 53 -18.75 6.64 -13.07
C ALA A 53 -18.47 6.37 -11.57
N ALA A 54 -18.29 7.43 -10.77
CA ALA A 54 -18.11 7.30 -9.33
C ALA A 54 -19.34 6.62 -8.70
N PRO A 55 -19.16 5.81 -7.64
CA PRO A 55 -20.27 5.18 -6.93
C PRO A 55 -21.29 6.22 -6.43
N THR A 56 -22.56 5.91 -6.62
CA THR A 56 -23.68 6.74 -6.14
C THR A 56 -24.03 6.39 -4.69
N SER A 57 -24.94 7.17 -4.10
CA SER A 57 -25.52 6.84 -2.79
C SER A 57 -26.31 5.51 -2.82
N ALA A 58 -26.92 5.18 -3.95
CA ALA A 58 -27.60 3.89 -4.14
C ALA A 58 -26.61 2.73 -4.14
N ASP A 59 -25.48 2.85 -4.85
CA ASP A 59 -24.40 1.86 -4.83
C ASP A 59 -23.86 1.67 -3.41
N SER A 60 -23.59 2.76 -2.71
CA SER A 60 -23.12 2.74 -1.32
C SER A 60 -24.12 2.03 -0.39
N THR A 61 -25.42 2.34 -0.51
CA THR A 61 -26.47 1.69 0.27
C THR A 61 -26.56 0.19 -0.02
N SER A 62 -26.44 -0.21 -1.27
CA SER A 62 -26.46 -1.63 -1.69
C SER A 62 -25.32 -2.42 -1.02
N VAL A 63 -24.09 -1.87 -1.05
CA VAL A 63 -22.93 -2.49 -0.39
C VAL A 63 -23.11 -2.55 1.12
N LEU A 64 -23.63 -1.47 1.74
CA LEU A 64 -23.92 -1.45 3.18
C LEU A 64 -24.93 -2.53 3.58
N ASN A 65 -26.00 -2.69 2.82
CA ASN A 65 -27.00 -3.75 3.05
C ASN A 65 -26.38 -5.14 2.94
N THR A 66 -25.55 -5.35 1.90
CA THR A 66 -24.87 -6.62 1.67
C THR A 66 -23.96 -7.00 2.85
N ILE A 67 -23.10 -6.09 3.30
CA ILE A 67 -22.19 -6.39 4.42
C ILE A 67 -22.94 -6.51 5.75
N THR A 68 -24.02 -5.74 5.93
CA THR A 68 -24.84 -5.79 7.14
C THR A 68 -25.54 -7.16 7.28
N ALA A 69 -26.02 -7.71 6.18
CA ALA A 69 -26.62 -9.05 6.16
C ALA A 69 -25.64 -10.15 6.59
N LEU A 70 -24.36 -9.99 6.33
CA LEU A 70 -23.31 -10.96 6.70
C LEU A 70 -22.88 -10.85 8.18
N LYS A 71 -23.26 -9.79 8.89
CA LYS A 71 -22.71 -9.49 10.23
C LYS A 71 -23.00 -10.59 11.26
N ALA A 72 -24.23 -11.10 11.31
CA ALA A 72 -24.63 -12.12 12.29
C ALA A 72 -23.87 -13.43 12.07
N ASP A 73 -23.77 -13.89 10.82
CA ASP A 73 -23.05 -15.10 10.46
C ASP A 73 -21.54 -14.93 10.70
N TYR A 74 -20.99 -13.74 10.40
CA TYR A 74 -19.59 -13.44 10.66
C TYR A 74 -19.27 -13.44 12.16
N GLN A 75 -20.13 -12.89 12.99
CA GLN A 75 -19.97 -12.93 14.43
C GLN A 75 -19.99 -14.37 14.97
N ALA A 76 -20.87 -15.21 14.45
CA ALA A 76 -21.01 -16.62 14.85
C ALA A 76 -19.89 -17.52 14.31
N ALA A 77 -19.19 -17.11 13.24
CA ALA A 77 -18.17 -17.92 12.59
C ALA A 77 -17.00 -18.23 13.51
N ALA A 78 -16.72 -19.53 13.76
CA ALA A 78 -15.57 -19.98 14.55
C ALA A 78 -14.23 -19.73 13.84
N ASP A 79 -14.20 -19.94 12.51
CA ASP A 79 -13.03 -19.67 11.67
C ASP A 79 -13.29 -18.41 10.83
N ALA A 80 -12.69 -17.31 11.29
CA ALA A 80 -12.80 -16.02 10.62
C ALA A 80 -12.13 -16.03 9.24
N ALA A 81 -11.00 -16.71 9.06
CA ALA A 81 -10.29 -16.75 7.78
C ALA A 81 -11.11 -17.47 6.71
N ALA A 82 -11.65 -18.64 7.04
CA ALA A 82 -12.53 -19.41 6.16
C ALA A 82 -13.79 -18.60 5.81
N PHE A 83 -14.39 -17.89 6.79
CA PHE A 83 -15.55 -17.03 6.54
C PHE A 83 -15.21 -15.89 5.57
N LEU A 84 -14.12 -15.17 5.78
CA LEU A 84 -13.71 -14.07 4.92
C LEU A 84 -13.51 -14.51 3.46
N ASN A 85 -12.87 -15.66 3.26
CA ASN A 85 -12.69 -16.26 1.94
C ASN A 85 -14.03 -16.60 1.30
N LYS A 86 -14.93 -17.26 2.03
CA LYS A 86 -16.27 -17.62 1.56
C LYS A 86 -17.12 -16.39 1.23
N ALA A 87 -17.07 -15.37 2.05
CA ALA A 87 -17.78 -14.11 1.86
C ALA A 87 -17.17 -13.23 0.77
N GLY A 88 -15.98 -13.57 0.25
CA GLY A 88 -15.23 -12.76 -0.72
C GLY A 88 -14.88 -11.41 -0.16
N SER A 89 -14.23 -11.36 1.00
CA SER A 89 -13.71 -10.11 1.59
C SER A 89 -12.64 -9.51 0.70
N ASP A 90 -12.70 -8.19 0.48
CA ASP A 90 -11.70 -7.46 -0.32
C ASP A 90 -10.38 -7.25 0.44
N LEU A 91 -10.39 -7.42 1.77
CA LEU A 91 -9.18 -7.41 2.59
C LEU A 91 -8.78 -8.84 2.98
N PRO A 92 -7.52 -9.24 2.76
CA PRO A 92 -7.02 -10.53 3.21
C PRO A 92 -6.89 -10.55 4.74
N PHE A 93 -7.06 -11.74 5.33
CA PHE A 93 -6.88 -11.91 6.76
C PHE A 93 -5.38 -11.95 7.12
N TYR A 94 -4.93 -10.98 7.90
CA TYR A 94 -3.60 -11.00 8.51
C TYR A 94 -3.62 -11.85 9.79
N ASN A 95 -3.13 -13.09 9.69
CA ASN A 95 -3.16 -14.06 10.77
C ASN A 95 -2.03 -13.85 11.81
N SER A 96 -1.83 -12.63 12.30
CA SER A 96 -0.90 -12.34 13.39
C SER A 96 -1.44 -11.26 14.32
N TYR A 97 -0.73 -10.99 15.41
CA TYR A 97 -1.08 -9.95 16.36
C TYR A 97 -0.38 -8.64 16.00
N ILE A 98 -1.02 -7.52 16.28
CA ILE A 98 -0.48 -6.17 16.12
C ILE A 98 -0.62 -5.45 17.46
N SER A 99 0.43 -4.74 17.88
CA SER A 99 0.37 -3.89 19.08
C SER A 99 -0.79 -2.91 19.01
N GLY A 100 -1.52 -2.76 20.10
CA GLY A 100 -2.54 -1.75 20.20
C GLY A 100 -2.03 -0.33 19.93
N LYS A 101 -0.75 -0.05 20.17
CA LYS A 101 -0.15 1.26 19.85
C LYS A 101 0.09 1.44 18.35
N SER A 102 0.49 0.37 17.67
CA SER A 102 0.79 0.38 16.21
C SER A 102 -0.45 0.20 15.35
N LEU A 103 -1.59 -0.17 15.95
CA LEU A 103 -2.83 -0.38 15.20
C LEU A 103 -3.38 0.97 14.69
N GLN A 104 -3.35 1.15 13.37
CA GLN A 104 -3.81 2.35 12.65
C GLN A 104 -5.08 2.00 11.86
N VAL A 105 -6.23 2.04 12.51
CA VAL A 105 -7.54 1.77 11.89
C VAL A 105 -8.58 2.77 12.37
N PRO A 106 -9.57 3.13 11.53
CA PRO A 106 -10.71 3.91 11.97
C PRO A 106 -11.46 3.22 13.12
N ASN A 107 -12.02 3.99 14.02
CA ASN A 107 -12.81 3.49 15.16
C ASN A 107 -12.08 2.48 16.07
N LYS A 108 -10.75 2.56 16.15
CA LYS A 108 -9.89 1.65 16.93
C LYS A 108 -10.41 1.37 18.32
N GLU A 109 -10.72 2.42 19.09
CA GLU A 109 -11.19 2.28 20.49
C GLU A 109 -12.48 1.48 20.59
N ALA A 110 -13.43 1.73 19.67
CA ALA A 110 -14.71 1.01 19.65
C ALA A 110 -14.53 -0.46 19.19
N ILE A 111 -13.62 -0.72 18.26
CA ILE A 111 -13.27 -2.07 17.84
C ILE A 111 -12.67 -2.86 19.00
N LEU A 112 -11.71 -2.28 19.72
CA LEU A 112 -11.05 -2.93 20.86
C LEU A 112 -11.99 -3.11 22.04
N ALA A 113 -12.88 -2.15 22.28
CA ALA A 113 -13.90 -2.22 23.34
C ALA A 113 -14.97 -3.29 23.10
N ALA A 114 -15.19 -3.71 21.86
CA ALA A 114 -16.11 -4.80 21.54
C ALA A 114 -15.69 -6.14 22.20
N GLY A 115 -14.37 -6.32 22.39
CA GLY A 115 -13.82 -7.54 23.05
C GLY A 115 -13.70 -8.74 22.12
N VAL A 116 -12.98 -9.74 22.59
CA VAL A 116 -12.69 -10.97 21.83
C VAL A 116 -13.99 -11.72 21.48
N GLY A 117 -14.08 -12.19 20.25
CA GLY A 117 -15.24 -12.92 19.71
C GLY A 117 -16.34 -12.01 19.15
N ASN A 118 -16.34 -10.73 19.48
CA ASN A 118 -17.35 -9.78 19.04
C ASN A 118 -16.95 -9.00 17.79
N THR A 119 -17.97 -8.46 17.10
CA THR A 119 -17.82 -7.66 15.90
C THR A 119 -18.18 -6.21 16.16
N TYR A 120 -17.47 -5.28 15.52
CA TYR A 120 -17.78 -3.86 15.43
C TYR A 120 -18.05 -3.46 13.98
N GLY A 121 -19.01 -2.63 13.74
CA GLY A 121 -19.39 -2.14 12.42
C GLY A 121 -20.79 -2.60 11.97
N PRO A 122 -21.15 -2.39 10.69
CA PRO A 122 -20.28 -1.86 9.63
C PRO A 122 -19.89 -0.40 9.83
N TYR A 123 -18.69 -0.02 9.38
CA TYR A 123 -18.17 1.35 9.37
C TYR A 123 -17.43 1.60 8.05
N VAL A 124 -17.23 2.87 7.71
CA VAL A 124 -16.48 3.26 6.50
C VAL A 124 -14.98 3.24 6.81
N ASP A 125 -14.21 2.56 5.96
CA ASP A 125 -12.76 2.55 5.97
C ASP A 125 -12.24 2.83 4.54
N GLY A 126 -11.82 4.06 4.31
CA GLY A 126 -11.46 4.54 2.98
C GLY A 126 -12.65 4.46 2.02
N LYS A 127 -12.57 3.60 1.01
CA LYS A 127 -13.64 3.36 0.03
C LYS A 127 -14.40 2.05 0.29
N ASN A 128 -14.34 1.52 1.50
CA ASN A 128 -14.99 0.26 1.84
C ASN A 128 -15.96 0.41 3.00
N TYR A 129 -16.95 -0.46 3.06
CA TYR A 129 -17.61 -0.81 4.32
C TYR A 129 -16.91 -1.99 4.96
N THR A 130 -16.64 -1.90 6.26
CA THR A 130 -15.85 -2.89 6.99
C THR A 130 -16.54 -3.29 8.30
N ILE A 131 -16.51 -4.58 8.63
CA ILE A 131 -16.85 -5.12 9.95
C ILE A 131 -15.59 -5.73 10.53
N ALA A 132 -15.14 -5.23 11.68
CA ALA A 132 -14.00 -5.77 12.42
C ALA A 132 -14.47 -6.84 13.41
N LYS A 133 -13.74 -7.96 13.53
CA LYS A 133 -13.93 -8.98 14.56
C LYS A 133 -12.62 -9.16 15.33
N VAL A 134 -12.65 -8.95 16.64
CA VAL A 134 -11.49 -9.21 17.49
C VAL A 134 -11.36 -10.72 17.69
N ILE A 135 -10.30 -11.33 17.16
CA ILE A 135 -10.05 -12.78 17.20
C ILE A 135 -9.32 -13.15 18.49
N GLY A 136 -8.43 -12.29 18.96
CA GLY A 136 -7.67 -12.55 20.19
C GLY A 136 -6.92 -11.33 20.69
N VAL A 137 -6.54 -11.41 21.96
CA VAL A 137 -5.68 -10.42 22.61
C VAL A 137 -4.59 -11.15 23.38
N LYS A 138 -3.38 -10.65 23.34
CA LYS A 138 -2.27 -11.17 24.16
C LYS A 138 -1.32 -10.05 24.56
N GLN A 139 -0.49 -10.29 25.57
CA GLN A 139 0.58 -9.36 25.95
C GLN A 139 1.80 -9.63 25.07
N TRP A 140 2.13 -8.66 24.22
CA TRP A 140 3.24 -8.74 23.28
C TRP A 140 4.17 -7.54 23.39
N PRO A 141 5.49 -7.69 23.10
CA PRO A 141 6.35 -6.52 22.95
C PRO A 141 5.95 -5.70 21.73
N ASP A 142 6.12 -4.37 21.79
CA ASP A 142 5.82 -3.48 20.66
C ASP A 142 6.88 -3.60 19.56
N SER A 143 8.14 -3.89 19.94
CA SER A 143 9.25 -4.04 19.01
C SER A 143 10.22 -5.13 19.49
N ALA A 144 10.89 -5.77 18.56
CA ALA A 144 11.92 -6.77 18.81
C ALA A 144 13.16 -6.52 17.92
N SER A 145 14.31 -6.96 18.40
CA SER A 145 15.54 -7.08 17.62
C SER A 145 15.94 -8.56 17.62
N VAL A 146 16.30 -9.04 16.45
CA VAL A 146 16.70 -10.45 16.24
C VAL A 146 17.96 -10.52 15.38
N ARG A 147 18.60 -11.69 15.37
CA ARG A 147 19.47 -12.08 14.26
C ARG A 147 18.99 -13.39 13.68
N HIS A 148 19.24 -13.58 12.38
CA HIS A 148 18.80 -14.79 11.72
C HIS A 148 19.75 -15.27 10.62
N ILE A 149 19.56 -16.51 10.21
CA ILE A 149 20.16 -17.13 9.02
C ILE A 149 19.00 -17.59 8.15
N LEU A 150 18.92 -17.11 6.90
CA LEU A 150 17.96 -17.58 5.91
C LEU A 150 18.61 -18.63 5.02
N ILE A 151 17.96 -19.78 4.87
CA ILE A 151 18.22 -20.76 3.82
C ILE A 151 17.02 -20.72 2.87
N ALA A 152 17.19 -19.99 1.77
CA ALA A 152 16.12 -19.73 0.84
C ALA A 152 15.75 -20.98 0.02
N THR A 153 14.44 -21.19 -0.18
CA THR A 153 13.85 -22.18 -1.11
C THR A 153 13.35 -21.52 -2.37
N ALA A 154 12.93 -20.24 -2.29
CA ALA A 154 12.45 -19.45 -3.42
C ALA A 154 13.09 -18.06 -3.45
N GLY A 155 13.30 -17.53 -4.66
CA GLY A 155 13.73 -16.16 -4.91
C GLY A 155 12.58 -15.17 -4.83
N GLN A 156 12.89 -13.87 -4.89
CA GLN A 156 11.91 -12.79 -4.86
C GLN A 156 10.87 -12.86 -6.00
N ASN A 157 11.23 -13.48 -7.11
CA ASN A 157 10.36 -13.70 -8.27
C ASN A 157 9.63 -15.06 -8.25
N GLY A 158 9.67 -15.80 -7.12
CA GLY A 158 9.07 -17.12 -6.97
C GLY A 158 9.86 -18.26 -7.62
N GLN A 159 11.02 -17.99 -8.19
CA GLN A 159 11.90 -19.03 -8.75
C GLN A 159 12.41 -19.93 -7.63
N ILE A 160 12.34 -21.27 -7.85
CA ILE A 160 12.90 -22.25 -6.92
C ILE A 160 14.43 -22.15 -6.94
N ILE A 161 15.03 -21.85 -5.78
CA ILE A 161 16.48 -21.76 -5.59
C ILE A 161 17.03 -23.07 -5.04
N ARG A 162 16.30 -23.71 -4.12
CA ARG A 162 16.72 -24.91 -3.41
C ARG A 162 15.53 -25.79 -3.09
N ASP A 163 15.70 -27.09 -3.15
CA ASP A 163 14.71 -28.06 -2.69
C ASP A 163 14.40 -27.88 -1.20
N ASP A 164 13.12 -28.00 -0.83
CA ASP A 164 12.64 -27.78 0.54
C ASP A 164 13.33 -28.69 1.56
N SER A 165 13.48 -29.97 1.21
CA SER A 165 14.12 -30.94 2.11
C SER A 165 15.62 -30.67 2.26
N ALA A 166 16.30 -30.22 1.21
CA ALA A 166 17.70 -29.83 1.26
C ALA A 166 17.89 -28.56 2.11
N ALA A 167 17.01 -27.57 1.99
CA ALA A 167 17.02 -26.35 2.80
C ALA A 167 16.80 -26.70 4.29
N LYS A 168 15.84 -27.57 4.59
CA LYS A 168 15.54 -28.02 5.95
C LYS A 168 16.72 -28.74 6.59
N LYS A 169 17.38 -29.66 5.88
CA LYS A 169 18.57 -30.36 6.37
C LYS A 169 19.73 -29.40 6.65
N LEU A 170 19.92 -28.41 5.76
CA LEU A 170 21.00 -27.44 5.92
C LEU A 170 20.77 -26.54 7.14
N ILE A 171 19.57 -26.00 7.32
CA ILE A 171 19.27 -25.14 8.49
C ILE A 171 19.39 -25.93 9.79
N ASP A 172 18.97 -27.21 9.84
CA ASP A 172 19.12 -28.07 11.01
C ASP A 172 20.59 -28.35 11.33
N SER A 173 21.44 -28.55 10.32
CA SER A 173 22.89 -28.70 10.49
C SER A 173 23.52 -27.42 11.08
N ILE A 174 23.12 -26.24 10.56
CA ILE A 174 23.56 -24.93 11.07
C ILE A 174 23.14 -24.75 12.52
N LYS A 175 21.87 -25.03 12.85
CA LYS A 175 21.37 -25.01 14.23
C LYS A 175 22.23 -25.88 15.15
N THR A 176 22.54 -27.10 14.73
CA THR A 176 23.35 -28.04 15.49
C THR A 176 24.79 -27.52 15.68
N ALA A 177 25.41 -26.99 14.65
CA ALA A 177 26.75 -26.41 14.71
C ALA A 177 26.82 -25.22 15.71
N ILE A 178 25.83 -24.32 15.65
CA ILE A 178 25.74 -23.18 16.58
C ILE A 178 25.50 -23.66 18.03
N ALA A 179 24.68 -24.68 18.21
CA ALA A 179 24.48 -25.28 19.53
C ALA A 179 25.76 -25.94 20.06
N GLY A 180 26.64 -26.44 19.17
CA GLY A 180 27.96 -26.98 19.48
C GLY A 180 29.05 -25.92 19.68
N GLY A 181 28.70 -24.61 19.63
CA GLY A 181 29.66 -23.52 19.93
C GLY A 181 30.23 -22.80 18.70
N VAL A 182 29.85 -23.18 17.48
CA VAL A 182 30.27 -22.43 16.29
C VAL A 182 29.62 -21.04 16.31
N SER A 183 30.38 -20.02 15.90
CA SER A 183 29.90 -18.64 15.89
C SER A 183 28.68 -18.45 15.00
N PHE A 184 27.64 -17.77 15.51
CA PHE A 184 26.45 -17.42 14.74
C PHE A 184 26.83 -16.51 13.56
N ASP A 185 27.72 -15.55 13.76
CA ASP A 185 28.13 -14.58 12.74
C ASP A 185 28.92 -15.28 11.60
N GLU A 186 29.78 -16.26 11.92
CA GLU A 186 30.45 -17.10 10.90
C GLU A 186 29.44 -17.87 10.06
N MET A 187 28.41 -18.44 10.69
CA MET A 187 27.37 -19.17 9.97
C MET A 187 26.50 -18.24 9.12
N VAL A 188 26.22 -17.02 9.57
CA VAL A 188 25.54 -15.98 8.75
C VAL A 188 26.33 -15.68 7.49
N LEU A 189 27.60 -15.31 7.64
CA LEU A 189 28.46 -14.95 6.49
C LEU A 189 28.58 -16.09 5.48
N LYS A 190 28.67 -17.33 5.98
CA LYS A 190 28.87 -18.52 5.13
C LYS A 190 27.60 -18.96 4.42
N TYR A 191 26.47 -18.94 5.11
CA TYR A 191 25.27 -19.65 4.64
C TYR A 191 24.04 -18.80 4.41
N SER A 192 23.94 -17.60 5.02
CA SER A 192 22.71 -16.82 4.89
C SER A 192 22.48 -16.34 3.45
N ASP A 193 21.29 -16.60 2.95
CA ASP A 193 20.79 -16.10 1.66
C ASP A 193 20.10 -14.72 1.80
N ASP A 194 20.00 -14.17 3.01
CA ASP A 194 19.43 -12.82 3.23
C ASP A 194 20.48 -11.73 3.04
N ALA A 195 20.53 -11.16 1.84
CA ALA A 195 21.45 -10.08 1.50
C ALA A 195 21.24 -8.81 2.36
N GLY A 196 20.04 -8.58 2.88
CA GLY A 196 19.71 -7.37 3.66
C GLY A 196 20.35 -7.33 5.04
N SER A 197 20.61 -8.50 5.64
CA SER A 197 21.18 -8.61 6.98
C SER A 197 22.52 -9.35 7.04
N LYS A 198 22.91 -10.07 6.00
CA LYS A 198 24.14 -10.91 5.97
C LYS A 198 25.38 -10.16 6.44
N GLU A 199 25.66 -9.00 5.87
CA GLU A 199 26.83 -8.16 6.22
C GLU A 199 26.73 -7.50 7.60
N LYS A 200 25.58 -7.62 8.24
CA LYS A 200 25.30 -7.09 9.60
C LYS A 200 25.22 -8.22 10.64
N GLY A 201 25.81 -9.38 10.37
CA GLY A 201 25.73 -10.56 11.24
C GLY A 201 24.30 -11.12 11.37
N GLY A 202 23.50 -11.00 10.33
CA GLY A 202 22.11 -11.45 10.29
C GLY A 202 21.12 -10.60 11.10
N LYS A 203 21.52 -9.40 11.58
CA LYS A 203 20.75 -8.58 12.51
C LYS A 203 19.69 -7.74 11.81
N TYR A 204 18.50 -7.76 12.41
CA TYR A 204 17.49 -6.73 12.31
C TYR A 204 17.37 -6.02 13.64
N GLU A 205 17.64 -4.71 13.62
CA GLU A 205 17.47 -3.87 14.80
C GLU A 205 15.98 -3.73 15.15
N MET A 206 15.67 -2.99 16.23
CA MET A 206 14.31 -2.90 16.75
C MET A 206 13.29 -2.60 15.65
N PHE A 207 12.54 -3.62 15.24
CA PHE A 207 11.45 -3.51 14.27
C PHE A 207 10.09 -3.72 14.96
N PRO A 208 9.04 -3.01 14.51
CA PRO A 208 7.69 -3.16 15.04
C PRO A 208 7.04 -4.46 14.56
N GLN A 209 5.97 -4.84 15.22
CA GLN A 209 5.12 -5.96 14.80
C GLN A 209 4.57 -5.71 13.37
N ALA A 210 4.27 -6.79 12.67
CA ALA A 210 3.76 -6.79 11.30
C ALA A 210 4.72 -6.28 10.21
N GLN A 211 5.95 -5.95 10.54
CA GLN A 211 6.96 -5.60 9.55
C GLN A 211 7.53 -6.83 8.84
N MET A 212 7.59 -7.96 9.54
CA MET A 212 8.09 -9.24 9.01
C MET A 212 6.93 -10.17 8.66
N VAL A 213 7.20 -11.17 7.80
CA VAL A 213 6.23 -12.21 7.47
C VAL A 213 5.76 -12.97 8.70
N GLY A 214 4.50 -13.43 8.69
CA GLY A 214 3.79 -13.94 9.86
C GLY A 214 4.61 -14.89 10.76
N PRO A 215 5.13 -16.04 10.27
CA PRO A 215 5.86 -16.99 11.10
C PRO A 215 7.14 -16.43 11.72
N PHE A 216 7.86 -15.56 11.00
CA PHE A 216 9.05 -14.88 11.50
C PHE A 216 8.68 -13.85 12.59
N ASN A 217 7.62 -13.08 12.33
CA ASN A 217 7.06 -12.12 13.28
C ASN A 217 6.64 -12.82 14.57
N ASP A 218 5.82 -13.87 14.46
CA ASP A 218 5.30 -14.61 15.63
C ASP A 218 6.43 -15.19 16.48
N PHE A 219 7.45 -15.79 15.85
CA PHE A 219 8.62 -16.28 16.62
C PHE A 219 9.33 -15.15 17.36
N SER A 220 9.55 -14.02 16.71
CA SER A 220 10.29 -12.87 17.24
C SER A 220 9.59 -12.22 18.44
N PHE A 221 8.27 -12.32 18.52
CA PHE A 221 7.46 -11.66 19.54
C PHE A 221 6.85 -12.62 20.57
N ASP A 222 6.59 -13.89 20.23
CA ASP A 222 6.04 -14.87 21.16
C ASP A 222 7.10 -15.41 22.13
N ASN A 223 8.33 -15.52 21.67
CA ASN A 223 9.43 -16.04 22.48
C ASN A 223 10.10 -14.93 23.30
N THR A 224 10.88 -15.32 24.31
CA THR A 224 11.65 -14.38 25.14
C THR A 224 13.04 -14.11 24.54
N VAL A 225 13.68 -13.04 25.01
CA VAL A 225 15.08 -12.74 24.69
C VAL A 225 15.98 -13.94 24.99
N GLY A 226 16.89 -14.25 24.06
CA GLY A 226 17.78 -15.41 24.09
C GLY A 226 17.21 -16.68 23.45
N SER A 227 15.90 -16.72 23.16
CA SER A 227 15.30 -17.87 22.47
C SER A 227 15.83 -18.01 21.04
N LYS A 228 16.07 -19.27 20.63
CA LYS A 228 16.52 -19.64 19.30
C LYS A 228 15.61 -20.70 18.70
N GLY A 229 15.29 -20.58 17.42
CA GLY A 229 14.43 -21.56 16.75
C GLY A 229 14.45 -21.45 15.24
N VAL A 230 13.98 -22.54 14.60
CA VAL A 230 13.79 -22.57 13.13
C VAL A 230 12.32 -22.35 12.81
N VAL A 231 12.05 -21.40 11.90
CA VAL A 231 10.72 -21.17 11.34
C VAL A 231 10.75 -21.30 9.84
N LYS A 232 9.63 -21.70 9.23
CA LYS A 232 9.43 -21.75 7.78
C LYS A 232 8.57 -20.58 7.36
N THR A 233 8.96 -19.92 6.28
CA THR A 233 8.19 -18.88 5.57
C THR A 233 8.15 -19.19 4.09
N ASP A 234 7.48 -18.36 3.30
CA ASP A 234 7.47 -18.47 1.83
C ASP A 234 8.86 -18.28 1.19
N PHE A 235 9.80 -17.63 1.90
CA PHE A 235 11.17 -17.46 1.43
C PHE A 235 12.06 -18.69 1.69
N GLY A 236 11.73 -19.52 2.67
CA GLY A 236 12.53 -20.66 3.09
C GLY A 236 12.56 -20.82 4.61
N TYR A 237 13.67 -21.37 5.11
CA TYR A 237 13.88 -21.64 6.53
C TYR A 237 14.76 -20.58 7.18
N HIS A 238 14.31 -20.04 8.30
CA HIS A 238 15.04 -19.05 9.09
C HIS A 238 15.42 -19.66 10.44
N TYR A 239 16.70 -19.60 10.81
CA TYR A 239 17.15 -19.85 12.19
C TYR A 239 17.30 -18.50 12.88
N ILE A 240 16.41 -18.21 13.83
CA ILE A 240 16.24 -16.92 14.48
C ILE A 240 16.74 -16.98 15.92
N GLU A 241 17.40 -15.92 16.39
CA GLU A 241 17.67 -15.65 17.80
C GLU A 241 17.11 -14.30 18.19
N VAL A 242 16.31 -14.25 19.27
CA VAL A 242 15.74 -13.02 19.82
C VAL A 242 16.78 -12.30 20.67
N LEU A 243 17.18 -11.09 20.28
CA LEU A 243 18.26 -10.33 20.94
C LEU A 243 17.73 -9.33 21.97
N LYS A 244 16.65 -8.61 21.61
CA LYS A 244 16.04 -7.58 22.48
C LYS A 244 14.53 -7.51 22.23
N GLN A 245 13.78 -7.06 23.22
CA GLN A 245 12.36 -6.77 23.13
C GLN A 245 12.02 -5.57 24.01
N THR A 246 11.01 -4.79 23.59
CA THR A 246 10.39 -3.77 24.45
C THR A 246 9.51 -4.44 25.54
N PRO A 247 9.10 -3.69 26.58
CA PRO A 247 8.10 -4.19 27.51
C PRO A 247 6.82 -4.63 26.79
N ARG A 248 6.18 -5.68 27.31
CA ARG A 248 4.95 -6.23 26.72
C ARG A 248 3.77 -5.30 26.94
N SER A 249 2.93 -5.14 25.91
CA SER A 249 1.69 -4.39 25.90
C SER A 249 0.59 -5.17 25.19
N PRO A 250 -0.71 -4.79 25.34
CA PRO A 250 -1.77 -5.49 24.63
C PRO A 250 -1.59 -5.45 23.12
N ALA A 251 -1.60 -6.62 22.49
CA ALA A 251 -1.60 -6.83 21.05
C ALA A 251 -2.86 -7.59 20.65
N TYR A 252 -3.41 -7.26 19.50
CA TYR A 252 -4.72 -7.69 19.03
C TYR A 252 -4.59 -8.40 17.69
N LYS A 253 -5.31 -9.52 17.55
CA LYS A 253 -5.56 -10.17 16.26
C LYS A 253 -6.97 -9.80 15.84
N ILE A 254 -7.10 -9.15 14.69
CA ILE A 254 -8.38 -8.63 14.21
C ILE A 254 -8.58 -9.12 12.78
N ALA A 255 -9.75 -9.62 12.48
CA ALA A 255 -10.17 -9.98 11.15
C ALA A 255 -11.15 -8.90 10.61
N TYR A 256 -11.00 -8.51 9.35
CA TYR A 256 -11.80 -7.47 8.73
C TYR A 256 -12.58 -8.05 7.55
N LEU A 257 -13.90 -8.12 7.70
CA LEU A 257 -14.79 -8.35 6.57
C LEU A 257 -14.99 -7.01 5.86
N SER A 258 -14.51 -6.87 4.64
CA SER A 258 -14.51 -5.62 3.89
C SER A 258 -15.15 -5.80 2.52
N LYS A 259 -15.93 -4.81 2.10
CA LYS A 259 -16.56 -4.73 0.79
C LYS A 259 -16.35 -3.34 0.21
N ALA A 260 -15.74 -3.27 -0.99
CA ALA A 260 -15.50 -2.03 -1.68
C ALA A 260 -16.81 -1.38 -2.16
N ILE A 261 -16.90 -0.07 -2.01
CA ILE A 261 -18.00 0.73 -2.55
C ILE A 261 -17.65 1.02 -4.02
N LEU A 262 -18.14 0.16 -4.90
CA LEU A 262 -17.91 0.25 -6.35
C LEU A 262 -19.18 0.70 -7.06
N PRO A 263 -19.05 1.36 -8.24
CA PRO A 263 -20.22 1.68 -9.05
C PRO A 263 -20.88 0.43 -9.57
N SER A 264 -22.22 0.40 -9.55
CA SER A 264 -22.99 -0.67 -10.17
C SER A 264 -22.93 -0.60 -11.71
N SER A 265 -23.35 -1.68 -12.36
CA SER A 265 -23.50 -1.69 -13.82
C SER A 265 -24.46 -0.61 -14.31
N GLU A 266 -25.46 -0.22 -13.53
CA GLU A 266 -26.38 0.87 -13.81
C GLU A 266 -25.64 2.21 -13.80
N THR A 267 -24.87 2.51 -12.76
CA THR A 267 -24.05 3.73 -12.64
C THR A 267 -23.06 3.84 -13.79
N ILE A 268 -22.37 2.75 -14.12
CA ILE A 268 -21.44 2.69 -15.27
C ILE A 268 -22.21 2.89 -16.59
N GLY A 269 -23.38 2.30 -16.73
CA GLY A 269 -24.24 2.41 -17.91
C GLY A 269 -24.70 3.84 -18.16
N VAL A 270 -25.09 4.57 -17.12
CA VAL A 270 -25.46 6.00 -17.22
C VAL A 270 -24.28 6.85 -17.71
N ALA A 271 -23.09 6.67 -17.11
CA ALA A 271 -21.90 7.40 -17.53
C ALA A 271 -21.49 7.08 -18.98
N SER A 272 -21.57 5.80 -19.36
CA SER A 272 -21.27 5.33 -20.73
C SER A 272 -22.28 5.88 -21.75
N ALA A 273 -23.57 5.93 -21.42
CA ALA A 273 -24.60 6.50 -22.29
C ALA A 273 -24.39 8.01 -22.48
N ALA A 274 -24.05 8.73 -21.40
CA ALA A 274 -23.71 10.15 -21.48
C ALA A 274 -22.49 10.40 -22.38
N ALA A 275 -21.42 9.59 -22.22
CA ALA A 275 -20.24 9.68 -23.07
C ALA A 275 -20.56 9.39 -24.56
N ALA A 276 -21.40 8.39 -24.85
CA ALA A 276 -21.83 8.07 -26.20
C ALA A 276 -22.68 9.19 -26.83
N ALA A 277 -23.59 9.78 -26.06
CA ALA A 277 -24.40 10.91 -26.48
C ALA A 277 -23.51 12.13 -26.82
N PHE A 278 -22.55 12.44 -25.92
CA PHE A 278 -21.57 13.51 -26.16
C PHE A 278 -20.74 13.26 -27.43
N ALA A 279 -20.22 12.05 -27.62
CA ALA A 279 -19.43 11.68 -28.79
C ALA A 279 -20.25 11.80 -30.09
N SER A 280 -21.53 11.45 -30.05
CA SER A 280 -22.44 11.59 -31.22
C SER A 280 -22.73 13.04 -31.59
N ALA A 281 -22.77 13.96 -30.60
CA ALA A 281 -23.01 15.37 -30.80
C ALA A 281 -21.72 16.15 -31.18
N SER A 282 -20.53 15.62 -30.81
CA SER A 282 -19.23 16.29 -30.96
C SER A 282 -18.46 15.76 -32.18
N LYS A 283 -18.92 16.13 -33.39
CA LYS A 283 -18.33 15.64 -34.66
C LYS A 283 -17.09 16.43 -35.11
N ASP A 284 -16.90 17.64 -34.61
CA ASP A 284 -15.79 18.53 -34.90
C ASP A 284 -15.41 19.34 -33.63
N ILE A 285 -14.29 20.08 -33.68
CA ILE A 285 -13.82 20.87 -32.55
C ILE A 285 -14.81 21.93 -32.08
N LYS A 286 -15.61 22.48 -32.99
CA LYS A 286 -16.61 23.53 -32.68
C LYS A 286 -17.76 22.91 -31.87
N SER A 287 -18.34 21.81 -32.36
CA SER A 287 -19.41 21.08 -31.66
C SER A 287 -18.89 20.46 -30.37
N PHE A 288 -17.64 19.96 -30.35
CA PHE A 288 -17.00 19.48 -29.13
C PHE A 288 -16.97 20.57 -28.04
N ASN A 289 -16.45 21.75 -28.35
CA ASN A 289 -16.38 22.87 -27.41
C ASN A 289 -17.76 23.37 -26.95
N GLN A 290 -18.77 23.32 -27.81
CA GLN A 290 -20.14 23.66 -27.44
C GLN A 290 -20.79 22.65 -26.49
N GLU A 291 -20.56 21.37 -26.71
CA GLU A 291 -21.10 20.30 -25.84
C GLU A 291 -20.35 20.21 -24.53
N ALA A 292 -19.04 20.49 -24.50
CA ALA A 292 -18.19 20.37 -23.28
C ALA A 292 -18.54 21.40 -22.19
N VAL A 293 -19.30 22.46 -22.50
CA VAL A 293 -19.72 23.49 -21.54
C VAL A 293 -21.17 23.33 -21.06
N LYS A 294 -21.91 22.33 -21.56
CA LYS A 294 -23.24 21.93 -21.09
C LYS A 294 -23.17 21.06 -19.85
#